data_179056e69734f672060a2bb21a7d6d5f
#
_entry.id   179056e69734f672060a2bb21a7d6d5f
#
_cell.length_a   1.000
_cell.length_b   1.000
_cell.length_c   1.000
_cell.angle_alpha   90.00
_cell.angle_beta   90.00
_cell.angle_gamma   90.00
#
_symmetry.space_group_name_H-M   'P 1'
#
loop_
_entity.id
_entity.type
_entity.pdbx_description
1 polymer ?
#
loop_
_entity_poly.entity_id
_entity_poly.type
_entity_poly.pdbx_seq_one_letter_code
_entity_poly.pdbx_strand_id
1 'polypeptide(L)'
;YLNEKGFGIKYQVIKLDGLVNLLNSALTEGGADVPEGHYEEDNMKATVVPNRNKIFASLVQAVALSEAMANGNNTDIALGIHAGDHAIYPDCRQEFRDADDNAFRLGNWEADKVGYFTPYLDTDKLGILKDGQVLIKELGIEFKEVYRRTNTSYKPFPSGNSDYKSASSVERIEAFINLGVEDPVQYEDETGPVDYKTAKAHVEKLLEEHSTIAVKGDA
;
A
#
# COMPACT_ATOMS: atom_id res chain seq x y z
N TYR A 1 -18.42 -5.28 1.62
CA TYR A 1 -18.79 -5.39 0.18
C TYR A 1 -18.49 -6.78 -0.38
N LEU A 2 -17.23 -7.27 -0.30
CA LEU A 2 -16.88 -8.58 -0.84
C LEU A 2 -17.71 -9.69 -0.17
N ASN A 3 -17.92 -9.64 1.13
CA ASN A 3 -18.78 -10.61 1.83
C ASN A 3 -20.26 -10.50 1.46
N GLU A 4 -20.75 -9.30 1.14
CA GLU A 4 -22.10 -9.10 0.57
C GLU A 4 -22.21 -9.74 -0.83
N LYS A 5 -21.09 -9.91 -1.54
CA LYS A 5 -20.99 -10.62 -2.82
C LYS A 5 -20.74 -12.13 -2.67
N GLY A 6 -20.70 -12.64 -1.45
CA GLY A 6 -20.61 -14.09 -1.18
C GLY A 6 -19.18 -14.64 -1.06
N PHE A 7 -18.14 -13.80 -1.00
CA PHE A 7 -16.75 -14.27 -0.95
C PHE A 7 -16.33 -14.88 0.39
N GLY A 8 -17.11 -14.70 1.47
CA GLY A 8 -16.86 -15.37 2.77
C GLY A 8 -15.55 -14.99 3.45
N ILE A 9 -15.07 -13.75 3.24
CA ILE A 9 -13.79 -13.27 3.76
C ILE A 9 -13.89 -13.09 5.27
N LYS A 10 -12.98 -13.73 6.02
CA LYS A 10 -12.80 -13.48 7.45
C LYS A 10 -12.00 -12.20 7.65
N TYR A 11 -12.46 -11.33 8.54
CA TYR A 11 -11.80 -10.09 8.87
C TYR A 11 -11.44 -10.06 10.36
N GLN A 12 -10.19 -9.73 10.67
CA GLN A 12 -9.69 -9.65 12.04
C GLN A 12 -8.85 -8.38 12.21
N VAL A 13 -9.03 -7.67 13.33
CA VAL A 13 -8.25 -6.50 13.71
C VAL A 13 -7.33 -6.86 14.88
N ILE A 14 -6.04 -6.57 14.74
CA ILE A 14 -5.07 -6.62 15.83
C ILE A 14 -4.67 -5.18 16.15
N LYS A 15 -4.87 -4.76 17.41
CA LYS A 15 -4.48 -3.43 17.90
C LYS A 15 -3.07 -3.46 18.46
N LEU A 16 -2.25 -2.49 18.04
CA LEU A 16 -0.87 -2.32 18.46
C LEU A 16 -0.62 -0.97 19.16
N ASP A 17 -1.63 -0.42 19.81
CA ASP A 17 -1.62 0.94 20.35
C ASP A 17 -0.41 1.19 21.29
N GLY A 18 -0.06 0.22 22.12
CA GLY A 18 1.10 0.33 23.03
C GLY A 18 2.45 0.37 22.30
N LEU A 19 2.55 -0.24 21.12
CA LEU A 19 3.76 -0.21 20.31
C LEU A 19 3.84 1.09 19.50
N VAL A 20 2.74 1.52 18.88
CA VAL A 20 2.71 2.70 18.00
C VAL A 20 3.19 3.95 18.74
N ASN A 21 2.84 4.10 20.01
CA ASN A 21 3.27 5.24 20.85
C ASN A 21 4.78 5.27 21.16
N LEU A 22 5.51 4.21 20.87
CA LEU A 22 6.97 4.11 21.03
C LEU A 22 7.74 4.34 19.73
N LEU A 23 7.04 4.44 18.60
CA LEU A 23 7.65 4.59 17.28
C LEU A 23 7.65 6.06 16.86
N ASN A 24 8.68 6.47 16.13
CA ASN A 24 8.83 7.83 15.62
C ASN A 24 8.83 7.82 14.09
N SER A 25 7.83 8.45 13.50
CA SER A 25 7.66 8.62 12.05
C SER A 25 6.65 9.75 11.80
N ALA A 26 6.65 10.33 10.62
CA ALA A 26 5.58 11.23 10.18
C ALA A 26 4.19 10.55 10.14
N LEU A 27 4.14 9.21 10.17
CA LEU A 27 2.90 8.43 10.20
C LEU A 27 2.45 8.00 11.60
N THR A 28 3.15 8.46 12.66
CA THR A 28 2.79 8.15 14.06
C THR A 28 2.35 9.42 14.79
N GLU A 29 1.54 9.27 15.84
CA GLU A 29 1.05 10.39 16.64
C GLU A 29 2.22 11.19 17.23
N GLY A 30 2.19 12.51 17.06
CA GLY A 30 3.28 13.41 17.48
C GLY A 30 4.49 13.44 16.55
N GLY A 31 4.44 12.75 15.40
CA GLY A 31 5.45 12.84 14.35
C GLY A 31 5.43 14.18 13.60
N ALA A 32 6.38 14.34 12.68
CA ALA A 32 6.42 15.49 11.76
C ALA A 32 5.24 15.43 10.77
N ASP A 33 4.98 16.55 10.08
CA ASP A 33 3.98 16.59 9.01
C ASP A 33 4.30 15.57 7.92
N VAL A 34 3.25 14.92 7.39
CA VAL A 34 3.39 14.00 6.25
C VAL A 34 3.85 14.80 5.03
N PRO A 35 4.97 14.41 4.38
CA PRO A 35 5.47 15.11 3.21
C PRO A 35 4.46 15.12 2.06
N GLU A 36 4.41 16.24 1.35
CA GLU A 36 3.72 16.39 0.08
C GLU A 36 4.74 16.36 -1.06
N GLY A 37 4.31 16.01 -2.28
CA GLY A 37 5.18 15.99 -3.46
C GLY A 37 5.32 14.61 -4.11
N HIS A 38 6.37 14.46 -4.92
CA HIS A 38 6.61 13.22 -5.66
C HIS A 38 7.12 12.11 -4.73
N TYR A 39 6.64 10.88 -4.93
CA TYR A 39 6.89 9.72 -4.04
C TYR A 39 8.35 9.20 -4.07
N GLU A 40 9.18 9.63 -5.02
CA GLU A 40 10.61 9.28 -5.10
C GLU A 40 11.52 10.31 -4.39
N GLU A 41 10.97 11.38 -3.84
CA GLU A 41 11.77 12.41 -3.17
C GLU A 41 12.33 11.93 -1.82
N ASP A 42 13.54 12.37 -1.47
CA ASP A 42 14.24 11.96 -0.24
C ASP A 42 13.49 12.31 1.05
N ASN A 43 12.66 13.36 1.05
CA ASN A 43 11.83 13.75 2.19
C ASN A 43 10.80 12.68 2.55
N MET A 44 10.44 11.78 1.62
CA MET A 44 9.52 10.66 1.86
C MET A 44 10.05 9.65 2.87
N LYS A 45 11.36 9.63 3.14
CA LYS A 45 11.96 8.82 4.21
C LYS A 45 11.40 9.13 5.61
N ALA A 46 10.83 10.34 5.81
CA ALA A 46 10.13 10.69 7.06
C ALA A 46 8.88 9.82 7.32
N THR A 47 8.30 9.21 6.28
CA THR A 47 7.15 8.31 6.41
C THR A 47 7.53 6.87 6.81
N VAL A 48 8.81 6.54 6.85
CA VAL A 48 9.26 5.21 7.28
C VAL A 48 8.97 5.03 8.76
N VAL A 49 8.09 4.08 9.07
CA VAL A 49 7.84 3.62 10.44
C VAL A 49 8.84 2.49 10.73
N PRO A 50 9.74 2.64 11.72
CA PRO A 50 10.78 1.68 11.96
C PRO A 50 10.25 0.25 12.10
N ASN A 51 10.78 -0.68 11.30
CA ASN A 51 10.49 -2.12 11.36
C ASN A 51 9.01 -2.52 11.15
N ARG A 52 8.19 -1.61 10.59
CA ARG A 52 6.73 -1.82 10.44
C ARG A 52 6.39 -3.10 9.68
N ASN A 53 6.96 -3.29 8.50
CA ASN A 53 6.63 -4.44 7.66
C ASN A 53 7.11 -5.76 8.28
N LYS A 54 8.24 -5.76 9.02
CA LYS A 54 8.70 -6.93 9.79
C LYS A 54 7.73 -7.27 10.93
N ILE A 55 7.22 -6.27 11.66
CA ILE A 55 6.24 -6.47 12.73
C ILE A 55 4.96 -7.09 12.15
N PHE A 56 4.44 -6.53 11.06
CA PHE A 56 3.26 -7.05 10.39
C PHE A 56 3.49 -8.46 9.84
N ALA A 57 4.62 -8.71 9.18
CA ALA A 57 4.98 -10.03 8.70
C ALA A 57 5.03 -11.05 9.84
N SER A 58 5.66 -10.72 10.97
CA SER A 58 5.76 -11.62 12.12
C SER A 58 4.39 -12.00 12.70
N LEU A 59 3.46 -11.04 12.76
CA LEU A 59 2.09 -11.32 13.22
C LEU A 59 1.34 -12.24 12.26
N VAL A 60 1.44 -11.96 10.95
CA VAL A 60 0.75 -12.76 9.93
C VAL A 60 1.40 -14.15 9.79
N GLN A 61 2.74 -14.27 9.92
CA GLN A 61 3.45 -15.55 9.97
C GLN A 61 2.93 -16.43 11.11
N ALA A 62 2.77 -15.87 12.32
CA ALA A 62 2.25 -16.61 13.47
C ALA A 62 0.81 -17.10 13.24
N VAL A 63 -0.05 -16.27 12.66
CA VAL A 63 -1.44 -16.65 12.32
C VAL A 63 -1.45 -17.71 11.23
N ALA A 64 -0.69 -17.52 10.15
CA ALA A 64 -0.64 -18.46 9.02
C ALA A 64 -0.15 -19.84 9.44
N LEU A 65 0.91 -19.90 10.27
CA LEU A 65 1.42 -21.17 10.78
C LEU A 65 0.42 -21.83 11.73
N SER A 66 -0.23 -21.07 12.59
CA SER A 66 -1.28 -21.61 13.48
C SER A 66 -2.45 -22.20 12.70
N GLU A 67 -2.90 -21.55 11.64
CA GLU A 67 -3.96 -22.05 10.74
C GLU A 67 -3.50 -23.28 9.98
N ALA A 68 -2.27 -23.28 9.45
CA ALA A 68 -1.71 -24.44 8.74
C ALA A 68 -1.62 -25.69 9.63
N MET A 69 -1.15 -25.53 10.86
CA MET A 69 -1.06 -26.61 11.85
C MET A 69 -2.44 -27.11 12.28
N ALA A 70 -3.40 -26.21 12.53
CA ALA A 70 -4.73 -26.57 12.98
C ALA A 70 -5.53 -27.33 11.91
N ASN A 71 -5.37 -26.95 10.64
CA ASN A 71 -6.14 -27.50 9.53
C ASN A 71 -5.39 -28.60 8.75
N GLY A 72 -4.10 -28.81 9.01
CA GLY A 72 -3.24 -29.77 8.30
C GLY A 72 -2.93 -29.39 6.83
N ASN A 73 -3.21 -28.13 6.43
CA ASN A 73 -3.04 -27.63 5.07
C ASN A 73 -1.90 -26.61 4.99
N ASN A 74 -1.38 -26.39 3.79
CA ASN A 74 -0.51 -25.24 3.54
C ASN A 74 -1.32 -23.93 3.55
N THR A 75 -0.65 -22.85 3.94
CA THR A 75 -1.24 -21.50 4.03
C THR A 75 -0.30 -20.50 3.38
N ASP A 76 -0.81 -19.62 2.52
CA ASP A 76 -0.03 -18.57 1.90
C ASP A 76 -0.33 -17.20 2.52
N ILE A 77 0.73 -16.41 2.72
CA ILE A 77 0.67 -15.01 3.12
C ILE A 77 0.71 -14.16 1.86
N ALA A 78 -0.38 -13.47 1.56
CA ALA A 78 -0.41 -12.52 0.45
C ALA A 78 0.04 -11.13 0.91
N LEU A 79 1.01 -10.53 0.19
CA LEU A 79 1.51 -9.19 0.45
C LEU A 79 1.36 -8.32 -0.79
N GLY A 80 0.77 -7.14 -0.62
CA GLY A 80 0.56 -6.14 -1.68
C GLY A 80 1.74 -5.18 -1.86
N ILE A 81 2.97 -5.59 -1.52
CA ILE A 81 4.18 -4.80 -1.77
C ILE A 81 4.45 -4.71 -3.28
N HIS A 82 4.98 -3.56 -3.74
CA HIS A 82 5.21 -3.31 -5.15
C HIS A 82 6.52 -2.53 -5.40
N ALA A 83 6.98 -2.51 -6.66
CA ALA A 83 8.27 -1.93 -7.04
C ALA A 83 8.40 -0.44 -6.72
N GLY A 84 7.29 0.33 -6.79
CA GLY A 84 7.28 1.77 -6.46
C GLY A 84 7.75 2.08 -5.03
N ASP A 85 7.61 1.13 -4.11
CA ASP A 85 8.04 1.29 -2.71
C ASP A 85 9.54 1.04 -2.50
N HIS A 86 10.25 0.41 -3.44
CA HIS A 86 11.61 -0.11 -3.24
C HIS A 86 12.66 0.98 -2.98
N ALA A 87 12.46 2.19 -3.49
CA ALA A 87 13.40 3.31 -3.32
C ALA A 87 13.40 3.81 -1.85
N ILE A 88 12.22 3.87 -1.23
CA ILE A 88 12.01 4.48 0.09
C ILE A 88 11.97 3.42 1.20
N TYR A 89 11.39 2.25 0.92
CA TYR A 89 11.15 1.19 1.91
C TYR A 89 12.00 -0.06 1.61
N PRO A 90 13.21 -0.19 2.21
CA PRO A 90 14.07 -1.36 2.01
C PRO A 90 13.40 -2.69 2.35
N ASP A 91 12.45 -2.68 3.30
CA ASP A 91 11.67 -3.83 3.74
C ASP A 91 10.55 -4.26 2.78
N CYS A 92 10.40 -3.56 1.63
CA CYS A 92 9.57 -3.98 0.51
C CYS A 92 10.34 -4.76 -0.58
N ARG A 93 11.66 -4.92 -0.47
CA ARG A 93 12.52 -5.57 -1.47
C ARG A 93 12.56 -7.08 -1.31
N GLN A 94 12.89 -7.80 -2.41
CA GLN A 94 12.99 -9.26 -2.41
C GLN A 94 14.02 -9.77 -1.39
N GLU A 95 15.19 -9.13 -1.29
CA GLU A 95 16.25 -9.56 -0.38
C GLU A 95 15.80 -9.53 1.08
N PHE A 96 14.99 -8.54 1.45
CA PHE A 96 14.42 -8.48 2.79
C PHE A 96 13.41 -9.61 3.00
N ARG A 97 12.55 -9.87 2.01
CA ARG A 97 11.56 -10.96 2.06
C ARG A 97 12.22 -12.32 2.23
N ASP A 98 13.28 -12.58 1.46
CA ASP A 98 14.03 -13.85 1.54
C ASP A 98 14.70 -14.03 2.91
N ALA A 99 15.30 -12.97 3.45
CA ALA A 99 15.90 -12.98 4.76
C ALA A 99 14.87 -13.19 5.90
N ASP A 100 13.70 -12.57 5.78
CA ASP A 100 12.59 -12.70 6.72
C ASP A 100 11.99 -14.11 6.70
N ASP A 101 11.74 -14.67 5.51
CA ASP A 101 11.26 -16.05 5.35
C ASP A 101 12.28 -17.06 5.90
N ASN A 102 13.56 -16.88 5.61
CA ASN A 102 14.60 -17.73 6.15
C ASN A 102 14.64 -17.69 7.69
N ALA A 103 14.55 -16.50 8.28
CA ALA A 103 14.51 -16.36 9.74
C ALA A 103 13.27 -17.04 10.34
N PHE A 104 12.12 -16.91 9.71
CA PHE A 104 10.88 -17.58 10.11
C PHE A 104 11.01 -19.11 10.05
N ARG A 105 11.58 -19.66 8.96
CA ARG A 105 11.79 -21.11 8.79
C ARG A 105 12.76 -21.69 9.78
N LEU A 106 13.84 -20.98 10.09
CA LEU A 106 14.82 -21.40 11.09
C LEU A 106 14.27 -21.38 12.52
N GLY A 107 13.33 -20.49 12.79
CA GLY A 107 12.77 -20.25 14.13
C GLY A 107 11.52 -21.05 14.48
N ASN A 108 10.92 -21.79 13.54
CA ASN A 108 9.64 -22.45 13.76
C ASN A 108 9.59 -23.87 13.16
N TRP A 109 9.01 -24.81 13.91
CA TRP A 109 8.67 -26.12 13.39
C TRP A 109 7.54 -25.99 12.36
N GLU A 110 7.58 -26.84 11.33
CA GLU A 110 6.56 -26.91 10.27
C GLU A 110 6.36 -25.59 9.48
N ALA A 111 7.32 -24.68 9.53
CA ALA A 111 7.26 -23.39 8.80
C ALA A 111 7.24 -23.56 7.27
N ASP A 112 7.62 -24.75 6.76
CA ASP A 112 7.49 -25.14 5.35
C ASP A 112 6.04 -25.22 4.87
N LYS A 113 5.07 -25.28 5.78
CA LYS A 113 3.65 -25.17 5.47
C LYS A 113 3.18 -23.74 5.13
N VAL A 114 4.01 -22.74 5.39
CA VAL A 114 3.67 -21.33 5.10
C VAL A 114 4.47 -20.85 3.90
N GLY A 115 3.74 -20.39 2.88
CA GLY A 115 4.29 -19.77 1.68
C GLY A 115 4.04 -18.25 1.64
N TYR A 116 4.63 -17.60 0.63
CA TYR A 116 4.37 -16.19 0.32
C TYR A 116 3.84 -16.03 -1.10
N PHE A 117 2.90 -15.12 -1.25
CA PHE A 117 2.35 -14.69 -2.51
C PHE A 117 2.52 -13.17 -2.64
N THR A 118 3.47 -12.73 -3.47
CA THR A 118 3.84 -11.32 -3.67
C THR A 118 3.72 -10.94 -5.14
N PRO A 119 2.50 -10.92 -5.71
CA PRO A 119 2.29 -10.84 -7.15
C PRO A 119 2.74 -9.52 -7.79
N TYR A 120 2.98 -8.49 -6.98
CA TYR A 120 3.25 -7.14 -7.48
C TYR A 120 4.67 -6.64 -7.19
N LEU A 121 5.54 -7.51 -6.70
CA LEU A 121 6.89 -7.14 -6.27
C LEU A 121 7.71 -6.43 -7.37
N ASP A 122 7.51 -6.83 -8.62
CA ASP A 122 8.22 -6.30 -9.79
C ASP A 122 7.36 -5.36 -10.66
N THR A 123 6.25 -4.86 -10.13
CA THR A 123 5.37 -3.93 -10.85
C THR A 123 5.00 -2.71 -10.00
N ASP A 124 4.34 -1.74 -10.61
CA ASP A 124 3.88 -0.49 -9.97
C ASP A 124 2.36 -0.49 -9.70
N LYS A 125 1.83 0.62 -9.20
CA LYS A 125 0.39 0.77 -8.98
C LYS A 125 -0.43 0.68 -10.28
N LEU A 126 0.13 1.06 -11.43
CA LEU A 126 -0.54 0.89 -12.72
C LEU A 126 -0.71 -0.59 -13.08
N GLY A 127 0.33 -1.41 -12.84
CA GLY A 127 0.25 -2.87 -13.01
C GLY A 127 -0.81 -3.50 -12.11
N ILE A 128 -0.85 -3.08 -10.84
CA ILE A 128 -1.91 -3.51 -9.88
C ILE A 128 -3.30 -3.15 -10.40
N LEU A 129 -3.50 -1.94 -10.94
CA LEU A 129 -4.80 -1.52 -11.47
C LEU A 129 -5.20 -2.32 -12.70
N LYS A 130 -4.26 -2.60 -13.62
CA LYS A 130 -4.51 -3.42 -14.83
C LYS A 130 -4.90 -4.85 -14.47
N ASP A 131 -4.17 -5.48 -13.55
CA ASP A 131 -4.50 -6.80 -13.04
C ASP A 131 -5.86 -6.79 -12.34
N GLY A 132 -6.10 -5.78 -11.51
CA GLY A 132 -7.38 -5.55 -10.84
C GLY A 132 -8.56 -5.43 -11.81
N GLN A 133 -8.39 -4.81 -12.99
CA GLN A 133 -9.45 -4.77 -14.02
C GLN A 133 -9.82 -6.17 -14.52
N VAL A 134 -8.82 -7.03 -14.70
CA VAL A 134 -9.03 -8.41 -15.17
C VAL A 134 -9.72 -9.24 -14.07
N LEU A 135 -9.13 -9.29 -12.90
CA LEU A 135 -9.61 -10.11 -11.77
C LEU A 135 -11.01 -9.68 -11.31
N ILE A 136 -11.28 -8.38 -11.18
CA ILE A 136 -12.58 -7.84 -10.77
C ILE A 136 -13.67 -8.22 -11.78
N LYS A 137 -13.34 -8.19 -13.09
CA LYS A 137 -14.24 -8.63 -14.16
C LYS A 137 -14.53 -10.15 -14.08
N GLU A 138 -13.49 -10.96 -13.86
CA GLU A 138 -13.64 -12.42 -13.69
C GLU A 138 -14.48 -12.78 -12.47
N LEU A 139 -14.34 -12.01 -11.38
CA LEU A 139 -15.14 -12.18 -10.17
C LEU A 139 -16.58 -11.67 -10.31
N GLY A 140 -16.95 -11.05 -11.42
CA GLY A 140 -18.29 -10.54 -11.67
C GLY A 140 -18.71 -9.37 -10.76
N ILE A 141 -17.76 -8.57 -10.32
CA ILE A 141 -18.00 -7.38 -9.48
C ILE A 141 -17.55 -6.10 -10.19
N GLU A 142 -17.97 -4.95 -9.66
CA GLU A 142 -17.77 -3.66 -10.33
C GLU A 142 -16.46 -2.99 -9.90
N PHE A 143 -15.60 -2.62 -10.87
CA PHE A 143 -14.32 -1.97 -10.66
C PHE A 143 -14.44 -0.71 -9.78
N LYS A 144 -15.36 0.19 -10.11
CA LYS A 144 -15.60 1.41 -9.34
C LYS A 144 -16.04 1.11 -7.92
N GLU A 145 -16.84 0.07 -7.70
CA GLU A 145 -17.33 -0.33 -6.38
C GLU A 145 -16.23 -0.93 -5.50
N VAL A 146 -15.22 -1.57 -6.09
CA VAL A 146 -14.03 -2.03 -5.36
C VAL A 146 -13.16 -0.85 -4.99
N TYR A 147 -12.71 -0.09 -6.00
CA TYR A 147 -11.68 0.94 -5.79
C TYR A 147 -12.18 2.16 -5.01
N ARG A 148 -13.45 2.53 -5.05
CA ARG A 148 -14.00 3.61 -4.21
C ARG A 148 -13.94 3.32 -2.70
N ARG A 149 -13.70 2.05 -2.31
CA ARG A 149 -13.55 1.59 -0.92
C ARG A 149 -12.10 1.43 -0.49
N THR A 150 -11.17 1.75 -1.35
CA THR A 150 -9.74 1.74 -1.04
C THR A 150 -9.25 3.15 -0.79
N ASN A 151 -8.30 3.31 0.12
CA ASN A 151 -7.64 4.59 0.38
C ASN A 151 -6.15 4.32 0.56
N THR A 152 -5.30 5.07 -0.15
CA THR A 152 -3.84 4.99 -0.07
C THR A 152 -3.24 6.21 0.61
N SER A 153 -4.05 7.22 0.94
CA SER A 153 -3.58 8.45 1.57
C SER A 153 -2.92 8.18 2.92
N TYR A 154 -1.76 8.77 3.14
CA TYR A 154 -1.12 8.81 4.45
C TYR A 154 -1.67 9.95 5.34
N LYS A 155 -2.55 10.79 4.78
CA LYS A 155 -3.18 11.92 5.47
C LYS A 155 -4.70 11.95 5.18
N PRO A 156 -5.43 10.85 5.47
CA PRO A 156 -6.87 10.83 5.22
C PRO A 156 -7.58 11.85 6.12
N PHE A 157 -8.62 12.47 5.58
CA PHE A 157 -9.47 13.38 6.34
C PHE A 157 -10.39 12.62 7.31
N PRO A 158 -10.89 13.28 8.38
CA PRO A 158 -11.84 12.66 9.30
C PRO A 158 -13.14 12.14 8.64
N SER A 159 -13.49 12.68 7.47
CA SER A 159 -14.56 12.18 6.59
C SER A 159 -14.31 10.79 6.03
N GLY A 160 -13.05 10.31 6.04
CA GLY A 160 -12.57 9.12 5.33
C GLY A 160 -12.13 9.40 3.90
N ASN A 161 -12.28 10.63 3.40
CA ASN A 161 -11.84 11.03 2.07
C ASN A 161 -10.30 11.06 1.99
N SER A 162 -9.78 10.87 0.77
CA SER A 162 -8.35 10.92 0.49
C SER A 162 -7.90 12.37 0.29
N ASP A 163 -6.69 12.70 0.77
CA ASP A 163 -5.98 13.86 0.22
C ASP A 163 -5.51 13.55 -1.22
N TYR A 164 -4.99 14.56 -1.93
CA TYR A 164 -4.42 14.39 -3.27
C TYR A 164 -3.00 14.93 -3.41
N LYS A 165 -2.37 15.30 -2.30
CA LYS A 165 -1.04 15.95 -2.26
C LYS A 165 0.04 15.10 -1.63
N SER A 166 -0.31 14.17 -0.71
CA SER A 166 0.67 13.23 -0.15
C SER A 166 1.20 12.29 -1.23
N ALA A 167 2.45 11.87 -1.10
CA ALA A 167 3.14 11.03 -2.08
C ALA A 167 2.36 9.78 -2.49
N SER A 168 1.75 9.11 -1.55
CA SER A 168 0.94 7.91 -1.79
C SER A 168 -0.33 8.20 -2.59
N SER A 169 -0.92 9.39 -2.43
CA SER A 169 -2.07 9.84 -3.22
C SER A 169 -1.65 10.30 -4.61
N VAL A 170 -0.51 10.98 -4.75
CA VAL A 170 0.08 11.36 -6.03
C VAL A 170 0.32 10.12 -6.90
N GLU A 171 1.01 9.11 -6.38
CA GLU A 171 1.27 7.85 -7.08
C GLU A 171 -0.01 7.11 -7.47
N ARG A 172 -1.04 7.13 -6.61
CA ARG A 172 -2.34 6.56 -6.93
C ARG A 172 -3.01 7.28 -8.11
N ILE A 173 -3.08 8.61 -8.04
CA ILE A 173 -3.72 9.44 -9.08
C ILE A 173 -2.98 9.27 -10.41
N GLU A 174 -1.65 9.25 -10.40
CA GLU A 174 -0.83 8.97 -11.57
C GLU A 174 -1.17 7.61 -12.20
N ALA A 175 -1.28 6.56 -11.38
CA ALA A 175 -1.66 5.24 -11.88
C ALA A 175 -3.03 5.24 -12.56
N PHE A 176 -4.02 5.96 -12.02
CA PHE A 176 -5.35 6.13 -12.65
C PHE A 176 -5.30 6.97 -13.92
N ILE A 177 -4.47 8.03 -13.97
CA ILE A 177 -4.22 8.82 -15.19
C ILE A 177 -3.67 7.90 -16.29
N ASN A 178 -2.64 7.12 -15.98
CA ASN A 178 -1.97 6.21 -16.91
C ASN A 178 -2.88 5.03 -17.33
N LEU A 179 -3.82 4.63 -16.47
CA LEU A 179 -4.86 3.65 -16.83
C LEU A 179 -5.92 4.23 -17.75
N GLY A 180 -6.07 5.56 -17.81
CA GLY A 180 -7.09 6.24 -18.59
C GLY A 180 -8.50 6.16 -17.98
N VAL A 181 -8.61 5.95 -16.67
CA VAL A 181 -9.87 5.82 -15.92
C VAL A 181 -9.89 6.81 -14.77
N GLU A 182 -11.05 7.39 -14.49
CA GLU A 182 -11.24 8.24 -13.31
C GLU A 182 -11.15 7.42 -12.02
N ASP A 183 -10.35 7.92 -11.06
CA ASP A 183 -10.31 7.32 -9.72
C ASP A 183 -11.64 7.54 -8.99
N PRO A 184 -12.29 6.48 -8.53
CA PRO A 184 -13.63 6.58 -7.94
C PRO A 184 -13.63 7.00 -6.47
N VAL A 185 -12.48 7.28 -5.84
CA VAL A 185 -12.46 7.77 -4.44
C VAL A 185 -12.86 9.23 -4.38
N GLN A 186 -13.35 9.66 -3.22
CA GLN A 186 -13.60 11.06 -2.94
C GLN A 186 -12.33 11.73 -2.42
N TYR A 187 -11.93 12.84 -3.06
CA TYR A 187 -10.83 13.69 -2.59
C TYR A 187 -11.33 14.85 -1.74
N GLU A 188 -10.46 15.36 -0.86
CA GLU A 188 -10.75 16.48 0.04
C GLU A 188 -9.46 17.27 0.32
N ASP A 189 -9.60 18.55 0.63
CA ASP A 189 -8.57 19.41 1.22
C ASP A 189 -9.17 20.23 2.38
N GLU A 190 -8.42 21.20 2.90
CA GLU A 190 -8.82 22.04 4.04
C GLU A 190 -10.06 22.90 3.74
N THR A 191 -10.42 23.06 2.47
CA THR A 191 -11.60 23.82 2.03
C THR A 191 -12.83 22.96 1.80
N GLY A 192 -12.68 21.62 1.81
CA GLY A 192 -13.74 20.64 1.64
C GLY A 192 -13.50 19.68 0.47
N PRO A 193 -14.58 19.01 -0.01
CA PRO A 193 -14.49 18.05 -1.10
C PRO A 193 -13.89 18.63 -2.39
N VAL A 194 -12.99 17.88 -3.01
CA VAL A 194 -12.31 18.22 -4.27
C VAL A 194 -12.69 17.22 -5.35
N ASP A 195 -13.01 17.69 -6.55
CA ASP A 195 -13.29 16.82 -7.67
C ASP A 195 -12.03 16.17 -8.25
N TYR A 196 -12.19 15.02 -8.90
CA TYR A 196 -11.08 14.29 -9.49
C TYR A 196 -10.32 15.11 -10.54
N LYS A 197 -10.99 15.99 -11.29
CA LYS A 197 -10.35 16.83 -12.31
C LYS A 197 -9.33 17.78 -11.67
N THR A 198 -9.67 18.37 -10.54
CA THR A 198 -8.78 19.25 -9.77
C THR A 198 -7.58 18.48 -9.19
N ALA A 199 -7.84 17.33 -8.57
CA ALA A 199 -6.80 16.46 -8.04
C ALA A 199 -5.84 15.97 -9.16
N LYS A 200 -6.40 15.54 -10.30
CA LYS A 200 -5.65 15.15 -11.49
C LYS A 200 -4.76 16.27 -12.01
N ALA A 201 -5.29 17.48 -12.19
CA ALA A 201 -4.53 18.62 -12.69
C ALA A 201 -3.36 19.00 -11.78
N HIS A 202 -3.52 18.87 -10.45
CA HIS A 202 -2.45 19.06 -9.50
C HIS A 202 -1.32 18.05 -9.71
N VAL A 203 -1.67 16.75 -9.85
CA VAL A 203 -0.67 15.69 -10.04
C VAL A 203 0.01 15.80 -11.41
N GLU A 204 -0.72 16.07 -12.48
CA GLU A 204 -0.13 16.28 -13.83
C GLU A 204 0.93 17.40 -13.79
N LYS A 205 0.63 18.52 -13.13
CA LYS A 205 1.60 19.62 -12.96
C LYS A 205 2.84 19.17 -12.18
N LEU A 206 2.67 18.44 -11.08
CA LEU A 206 3.76 17.96 -10.24
C LEU A 206 4.67 16.98 -11.01
N LEU A 207 4.10 16.09 -11.82
CA LEU A 207 4.85 15.16 -12.66
C LEU A 207 5.67 15.90 -13.76
N GLU A 208 5.10 16.96 -14.36
CA GLU A 208 5.83 17.80 -15.32
C GLU A 208 7.01 18.52 -14.65
N GLU A 209 6.84 19.06 -13.45
CA GLU A 209 7.88 19.69 -12.68
C GLU A 209 9.01 18.71 -12.31
N HIS A 210 8.65 17.52 -11.83
CA HIS A 210 9.61 16.46 -11.48
C HIS A 210 10.42 15.99 -12.69
N SER A 211 9.78 15.73 -13.82
CA SER A 211 10.46 15.31 -15.05
C SER A 211 11.43 16.38 -15.58
N THR A 212 11.10 17.66 -15.40
CA THR A 212 11.97 18.78 -15.81
C THR A 212 13.21 18.89 -14.92
N ILE A 213 13.12 18.54 -13.64
CA ILE A 213 14.25 18.53 -12.70
C ILE A 213 15.19 17.36 -13.01
N ALA A 214 14.65 16.17 -13.27
CA ALA A 214 15.44 14.98 -13.62
C ALA A 214 16.32 15.22 -14.86
N VAL A 215 15.79 15.84 -15.91
CA VAL A 215 16.54 16.15 -17.13
C VAL A 215 17.67 17.17 -16.89
N LYS A 216 17.54 18.07 -15.92
CA LYS A 216 18.57 19.07 -15.58
C LYS A 216 19.65 18.55 -14.63
N GLY A 217 19.37 17.48 -13.89
CA GLY A 217 20.34 16.84 -12.98
C GLY A 217 21.34 15.94 -13.67
N ASP A 218 21.03 15.47 -14.89
CA ASP A 218 21.89 14.59 -15.72
C ASP A 218 22.76 15.36 -16.74
N ALA A 219 22.75 16.69 -16.74
CA ALA A 219 23.52 17.57 -17.63
C ALA A 219 24.66 18.28 -16.87
#